data_a0876279702f4f065149c93d8898f4a2
#
_entry.id   a0876279702f4f065149c93d8898f4a2
#
_cell.length_a   1.000
_cell.length_b   1.000
_cell.length_c   1.000
_cell.angle_alpha   90.00
_cell.angle_beta   90.00
_cell.angle_gamma   90.00
#
_symmetry.space_group_name_H-M   'P 1'
#
loop_
_entity.id
_entity.type
_entity.pdbx_description
1 polymer ?
#
loop_
_entity_poly.entity_id
_entity_poly.type
_entity_poly.pdbx_seq_one_letter_code
_entity_poly.pdbx_strand_id
1 'polypeptide(L)'
;LEMASLGSKVLQIRAVEFAQKYEVPLRVLSSFEEGEGTLITTEYGADKTMEQALISGIAFNRDEAQLTINGVSDTPGVAYRILGPISDANIEVDMIIQNIAPDGKTTDFTFTVNRNDYQRGMEILQQTADKMGASEVSGDARIVKISLVGVGMRSHAGIASSMFETLANEGINIQMISTSEIKISVVIDEKYLE
;
A
#
# COMPACT_ATOMS: atom_id res chain seq x y z
N LEU A 1 3.65 -6.49 12.38
CA LEU A 1 4.14 -6.72 11.02
C LEU A 1 3.60 -5.67 10.05
N GLU A 2 2.27 -5.54 9.91
CA GLU A 2 1.64 -4.59 8.96
C GLU A 2 2.13 -3.14 9.11
N MET A 3 2.21 -2.61 10.33
CA MET A 3 2.72 -1.26 10.56
C MET A 3 4.15 -1.07 10.04
N ALA A 4 5.02 -2.07 10.21
CA ALA A 4 6.39 -2.03 9.73
C ALA A 4 6.45 -2.06 8.18
N SER A 5 5.57 -2.83 7.53
CA SER A 5 5.50 -2.93 6.05
C SER A 5 4.89 -1.69 5.40
N LEU A 6 4.01 -0.97 6.13
CA LEU A 6 3.26 0.17 5.60
C LEU A 6 3.93 1.54 5.79
N GLY A 7 5.14 1.58 6.33
CA GLY A 7 5.93 2.81 6.35
C GLY A 7 6.42 3.29 7.72
N SER A 8 6.07 2.64 8.84
CA SER A 8 6.57 3.09 10.15
C SER A 8 8.08 2.90 10.34
N LYS A 9 8.76 2.16 9.47
CA LYS A 9 10.24 2.02 9.30
C LYS A 9 11.06 1.78 10.58
N VAL A 10 10.43 1.62 11.73
CA VAL A 10 11.14 1.39 13.02
C VAL A 10 11.75 -0.01 13.08
N LEU A 11 11.11 -0.96 12.42
CA LEU A 11 11.53 -2.36 12.39
C LEU A 11 11.74 -2.82 10.95
N GLN A 12 12.80 -3.59 10.76
CA GLN A 12 13.04 -4.25 9.49
C GLN A 12 12.02 -5.40 9.33
N ILE A 13 11.25 -5.38 8.24
CA ILE A 13 10.10 -6.27 8.00
C ILE A 13 10.48 -7.74 8.14
N ARG A 14 11.56 -8.17 7.48
CA ARG A 14 12.01 -9.57 7.50
C ARG A 14 12.41 -10.03 8.92
N ALA A 15 12.98 -9.14 9.74
CA ALA A 15 13.30 -9.46 11.14
C ALA A 15 12.04 -9.74 11.95
N VAL A 16 10.98 -8.96 11.73
CA VAL A 16 9.68 -9.16 12.39
C VAL A 16 9.01 -10.45 11.90
N GLU A 17 9.06 -10.76 10.61
CA GLU A 17 8.56 -12.01 10.04
C GLU A 17 9.24 -13.23 10.67
N PHE A 18 10.56 -13.22 10.76
CA PHE A 18 11.31 -14.32 11.39
C PHE A 18 10.98 -14.45 12.88
N ALA A 19 10.94 -13.34 13.59
CA ALA A 19 10.58 -13.34 15.01
C ALA A 19 9.18 -13.92 15.24
N GLN A 20 8.20 -13.50 14.42
CA GLN A 20 6.85 -14.05 14.48
C GLN A 20 6.82 -15.54 14.12
N LYS A 21 7.51 -15.96 13.07
CA LYS A 21 7.56 -17.36 12.62
C LYS A 21 8.13 -18.31 13.68
N TYR A 22 9.12 -17.83 14.44
CA TYR A 22 9.80 -18.63 15.45
C TYR A 22 9.36 -18.27 16.88
N GLU A 23 8.30 -17.45 17.02
CA GLU A 23 7.73 -17.02 18.32
C GLU A 23 8.78 -16.38 19.25
N VAL A 24 9.72 -15.62 18.68
CA VAL A 24 10.77 -14.94 19.41
C VAL A 24 10.30 -13.52 19.76
N PRO A 25 10.17 -13.16 21.06
CA PRO A 25 9.85 -11.80 21.43
C PRO A 25 11.00 -10.85 21.06
N LEU A 26 10.65 -9.68 20.48
CA LEU A 26 11.60 -8.63 20.15
C LEU A 26 11.50 -7.49 21.15
N ARG A 27 12.63 -6.89 21.51
CA ARG A 27 12.66 -5.67 22.30
C ARG A 27 13.35 -4.55 21.52
N VAL A 28 12.65 -3.45 21.37
CA VAL A 28 13.17 -2.23 20.73
C VAL A 28 13.65 -1.29 21.82
N LEU A 29 14.91 -0.91 21.75
CA LEU A 29 15.56 -0.03 22.73
C LEU A 29 16.07 1.24 22.04
N SER A 30 16.19 2.34 22.79
CA SER A 30 16.91 3.52 22.37
C SER A 30 18.41 3.21 22.26
N SER A 31 19.07 3.74 21.23
CA SER A 31 20.54 3.69 21.13
C SER A 31 21.23 4.81 21.93
N PHE A 32 20.45 5.74 22.48
CA PHE A 32 20.96 6.97 23.11
C PHE A 32 20.62 7.06 24.62
N GLU A 33 19.56 6.37 25.04
CA GLU A 33 19.05 6.46 26.39
C GLU A 33 18.82 5.06 26.98
N GLU A 34 19.11 4.88 28.25
CA GLU A 34 18.76 3.65 28.96
C GLU A 34 17.25 3.64 29.27
N GLY A 35 16.63 2.48 29.14
CA GLY A 35 15.20 2.31 29.43
C GLY A 35 14.71 0.91 29.12
N GLU A 36 13.48 0.61 29.51
CA GLU A 36 12.86 -0.70 29.28
C GLU A 36 12.53 -0.97 27.81
N GLY A 37 12.43 0.09 27.01
CA GLY A 37 12.07 -0.01 25.59
C GLY A 37 10.64 -0.53 25.37
N THR A 38 10.39 -1.03 24.14
CA THR A 38 9.11 -1.60 23.74
C THR A 38 9.26 -3.09 23.47
N LEU A 39 8.50 -3.92 24.17
CA LEU A 39 8.43 -5.35 23.92
C LEU A 39 7.41 -5.64 22.82
N ILE A 40 7.83 -6.38 21.80
CA ILE A 40 6.99 -6.87 20.72
C ILE A 40 6.86 -8.38 20.87
N THR A 41 5.66 -8.84 21.15
CA THR A 41 5.34 -10.24 21.43
C THR A 41 4.04 -10.64 20.75
N THR A 42 3.83 -11.95 20.58
CA THR A 42 2.57 -12.54 20.16
C THR A 42 1.62 -12.78 21.33
N GLU A 43 2.11 -12.71 22.56
CA GLU A 43 1.28 -12.83 23.74
C GLU A 43 0.44 -11.56 23.92
N TYR A 44 -0.85 -11.67 23.62
CA TYR A 44 -1.83 -10.68 24.02
C TYR A 44 -1.92 -10.71 25.55
N GLY A 45 -1.51 -9.61 26.18
CA GLY A 45 -1.69 -9.42 27.62
C GLY A 45 -3.14 -9.76 28.02
N ALA A 46 -3.27 -10.49 29.10
CA ALA A 46 -4.45 -11.23 29.54
C ALA A 46 -5.66 -10.39 30.00
N ASP A 47 -5.87 -9.20 29.51
CA ASP A 47 -7.09 -8.43 29.80
C ASP A 47 -8.08 -8.52 28.62
N LYS A 48 -8.78 -9.68 28.57
CA LYS A 48 -9.88 -9.94 27.63
C LYS A 48 -11.15 -9.10 27.89
N THR A 49 -11.09 -8.13 28.78
CA THR A 49 -12.25 -7.32 29.21
C THR A 49 -12.31 -5.92 28.61
N MET A 50 -11.26 -5.46 27.93
CA MET A 50 -11.32 -4.21 27.19
C MET A 50 -11.67 -4.49 25.72
N GLU A 51 -12.67 -3.81 25.20
CA GLU A 51 -12.95 -3.76 23.76
C GLU A 51 -11.64 -3.40 23.04
N GLN A 52 -11.18 -4.29 22.17
CA GLN A 52 -9.95 -4.04 21.40
C GLN A 52 -10.20 -2.80 20.52
N ALA A 53 -9.26 -1.87 20.53
CA ALA A 53 -9.32 -0.71 19.65
C ALA A 53 -9.42 -1.20 18.19
N LEU A 54 -10.47 -0.76 17.48
CA LEU A 54 -10.72 -1.12 16.07
C LEU A 54 -9.53 -0.71 15.18
N ILE A 55 -8.90 0.44 15.49
CA ILE A 55 -7.73 0.95 14.80
C ILE A 55 -6.52 0.80 15.73
N SER A 56 -5.57 -0.04 15.31
CA SER A 56 -4.32 -0.28 16.05
C SER A 56 -3.26 0.78 15.72
N GLY A 57 -3.34 1.40 14.55
CA GLY A 57 -2.42 2.45 14.16
C GLY A 57 -2.64 2.99 12.76
N ILE A 58 -1.93 4.08 12.49
CA ILE A 58 -1.89 4.74 11.18
C ILE A 58 -0.44 4.76 10.72
N ALA A 59 -0.20 4.35 9.49
CA ALA A 59 1.11 4.44 8.84
C ALA A 59 0.98 5.22 7.53
N PHE A 60 2.05 5.89 7.12
CA PHE A 60 2.14 6.50 5.80
C PHE A 60 3.46 6.16 5.13
N ASN A 61 3.44 6.09 3.80
CA ASN A 61 4.63 5.88 2.98
C ASN A 61 4.71 6.95 1.90
N ARG A 62 5.81 7.70 1.89
CA ARG A 62 6.13 8.76 0.90
C ARG A 62 6.92 8.23 -0.29
N ASP A 63 7.49 7.03 -0.17
CA ASP A 63 8.38 6.45 -1.18
C ASP A 63 7.58 5.65 -2.22
N GLU A 64 6.39 6.14 -2.57
CA GLU A 64 5.49 5.53 -3.55
C GLU A 64 5.37 6.42 -4.79
N ALA A 65 5.20 5.79 -5.93
CA ALA A 65 4.83 6.41 -7.19
C ALA A 65 3.80 5.55 -7.91
N GLN A 66 2.86 6.19 -8.58
CA GLN A 66 1.81 5.55 -9.36
C GLN A 66 2.19 5.50 -10.84
N LEU A 67 1.91 4.36 -11.48
CA LEU A 67 2.00 4.17 -12.92
C LEU A 67 0.68 3.65 -13.44
N THR A 68 0.25 4.16 -14.59
CA THR A 68 -1.01 3.79 -15.21
C THR A 68 -0.82 3.54 -16.70
N ILE A 69 -1.41 2.47 -17.21
CA ILE A 69 -1.55 2.18 -18.63
C ILE A 69 -3.04 2.06 -18.95
N ASN A 70 -3.50 2.85 -19.91
CA ASN A 70 -4.91 2.97 -20.26
C ASN A 70 -5.22 2.31 -21.60
N GLY A 71 -6.46 1.80 -21.73
CA GLY A 71 -7.00 1.34 -23.00
C GLY A 71 -6.32 0.11 -23.59
N VAL A 72 -5.84 -0.79 -22.73
CA VAL A 72 -5.25 -2.07 -23.16
C VAL A 72 -6.38 -3.06 -23.45
N SER A 73 -6.24 -3.88 -24.49
CA SER A 73 -7.22 -4.93 -24.80
C SER A 73 -7.40 -5.89 -23.61
N ASP A 74 -8.64 -6.01 -23.08
CA ASP A 74 -8.97 -6.88 -21.97
C ASP A 74 -9.03 -8.33 -22.44
N THR A 75 -7.92 -9.03 -22.26
CA THR A 75 -7.77 -10.44 -22.63
C THR A 75 -7.06 -11.21 -21.52
N PRO A 76 -7.33 -12.52 -21.38
CA PRO A 76 -6.61 -13.33 -20.42
C PRO A 76 -5.08 -13.16 -20.51
N GLY A 77 -4.43 -12.91 -19.39
CA GLY A 77 -2.99 -12.67 -19.31
C GLY A 77 -2.55 -11.21 -19.47
N VAL A 78 -3.47 -10.24 -19.60
CA VAL A 78 -3.12 -8.82 -19.71
C VAL A 78 -2.26 -8.33 -18.54
N ALA A 79 -2.63 -8.66 -17.30
CA ALA A 79 -1.86 -8.30 -16.11
C ALA A 79 -0.44 -8.85 -16.15
N TYR A 80 -0.24 -10.11 -16.56
CA TYR A 80 1.08 -10.70 -16.72
C TYR A 80 1.92 -9.99 -17.78
N ARG A 81 1.31 -9.61 -18.91
CA ARG A 81 2.02 -8.86 -19.98
C ARG A 81 2.46 -7.48 -19.55
N ILE A 82 1.71 -6.84 -18.65
CA ILE A 82 2.05 -5.53 -18.10
C ILE A 82 3.10 -5.67 -16.98
N LEU A 83 2.88 -6.55 -16.01
CA LEU A 83 3.73 -6.66 -14.82
C LEU A 83 4.96 -7.55 -15.02
N GLY A 84 4.96 -8.46 -15.98
CA GLY A 84 6.11 -9.33 -16.25
C GLY A 84 7.40 -8.54 -16.48
N PRO A 85 7.46 -7.60 -17.43
CA PRO A 85 8.64 -6.77 -17.66
C PRO A 85 9.07 -5.93 -16.44
N ILE A 86 8.12 -5.49 -15.61
CA ILE A 86 8.38 -4.77 -14.36
C ILE A 86 9.06 -5.70 -13.35
N SER A 87 8.54 -6.92 -13.20
CA SER A 87 9.11 -7.95 -12.33
C SER A 87 10.50 -8.40 -12.80
N ASP A 88 10.69 -8.60 -14.11
CA ASP A 88 11.99 -8.98 -14.68
C ASP A 88 13.06 -7.90 -14.45
N ALA A 89 12.64 -6.64 -14.30
CA ALA A 89 13.49 -5.53 -13.91
C ALA A 89 13.75 -5.44 -12.40
N ASN A 90 13.24 -6.39 -11.61
CA ASN A 90 13.30 -6.41 -10.14
C ASN A 90 12.70 -5.15 -9.49
N ILE A 91 11.60 -4.65 -10.05
CA ILE A 91 10.81 -3.55 -9.49
C ILE A 91 9.65 -4.15 -8.70
N GLU A 92 9.59 -3.82 -7.42
CA GLU A 92 8.50 -4.26 -6.54
C GLU A 92 7.23 -3.46 -6.82
N VAL A 93 6.10 -4.16 -6.86
CA VAL A 93 4.76 -3.58 -7.04
C VAL A 93 3.94 -3.81 -5.77
N ASP A 94 3.26 -2.77 -5.28
CA ASP A 94 2.46 -2.88 -4.05
C ASP A 94 0.96 -2.88 -4.34
N MET A 95 0.36 -1.72 -4.68
CA MET A 95 -1.06 -1.65 -5.02
C MET A 95 -1.27 -1.95 -6.50
N ILE A 96 -2.30 -2.73 -6.81
CA ILE A 96 -2.68 -3.04 -8.19
C ILE A 96 -4.18 -2.83 -8.33
N ILE A 97 -4.59 -2.04 -9.32
CA ILE A 97 -5.99 -1.80 -9.66
C ILE A 97 -6.17 -2.02 -11.15
N GLN A 98 -7.13 -2.86 -11.51
CA GLN A 98 -7.55 -3.08 -12.89
C GLN A 98 -9.01 -2.70 -13.01
N ASN A 99 -9.34 -1.83 -13.97
CA ASN A 99 -10.70 -1.41 -14.25
C ASN A 99 -11.04 -1.75 -15.70
N ILE A 100 -12.12 -2.50 -15.88
CA ILE A 100 -12.67 -2.75 -17.22
C ILE A 100 -13.38 -1.48 -17.67
N ALA A 101 -13.05 -1.00 -18.87
CA ALA A 101 -13.68 0.18 -19.46
C ALA A 101 -15.16 -0.08 -19.80
N PRO A 102 -15.99 0.97 -19.91
CA PRO A 102 -17.42 0.80 -20.20
C PRO A 102 -17.74 0.08 -21.52
N ASP A 103 -16.79 0.01 -22.44
CA ASP A 103 -16.93 -0.73 -23.70
C ASP A 103 -16.84 -2.25 -23.53
N GLY A 104 -16.41 -2.73 -22.34
CA GLY A 104 -16.20 -4.14 -22.03
C GLY A 104 -15.10 -4.82 -22.85
N LYS A 105 -14.25 -4.06 -23.55
CA LYS A 105 -13.20 -4.58 -24.44
C LYS A 105 -11.80 -4.14 -24.03
N THR A 106 -11.72 -3.03 -23.35
CA THR A 106 -10.46 -2.48 -22.88
C THR A 106 -10.42 -2.41 -21.36
N THR A 107 -9.22 -2.34 -20.83
CA THR A 107 -8.96 -2.22 -19.40
C THR A 107 -7.90 -1.15 -19.14
N ASP A 108 -8.08 -0.45 -18.04
CA ASP A 108 -7.07 0.44 -17.48
C ASP A 108 -6.39 -0.28 -16.32
N PHE A 109 -5.09 -0.16 -16.24
CA PHE A 109 -4.29 -0.85 -15.25
C PHE A 109 -3.37 0.13 -14.54
N THR A 110 -3.55 0.26 -13.23
CA THR A 110 -2.79 1.16 -12.37
C THR A 110 -2.11 0.37 -11.28
N PHE A 111 -0.85 0.69 -11.02
CA PHE A 111 -0.10 0.08 -9.92
C PHE A 111 0.87 1.07 -9.28
N THR A 112 1.32 0.78 -8.06
CA THR A 112 2.33 1.58 -7.38
C THR A 112 3.65 0.83 -7.29
N VAL A 113 4.73 1.60 -7.34
CA VAL A 113 6.12 1.15 -7.21
C VAL A 113 6.85 2.04 -6.23
N ASN A 114 8.06 1.65 -5.81
CA ASN A 114 8.92 2.57 -5.05
C ASN A 114 9.25 3.80 -5.91
N ARG A 115 9.25 4.99 -5.29
CA ARG A 115 9.52 6.27 -5.98
C ARG A 115 10.85 6.28 -6.73
N ASN A 116 11.87 5.60 -6.20
CA ASN A 116 13.18 5.50 -6.86
C ASN A 116 13.13 4.72 -8.18
N ASP A 117 12.16 3.82 -8.32
CA ASP A 117 11.97 3.02 -9.53
C ASP A 117 11.01 3.66 -10.55
N TYR A 118 10.43 4.83 -10.22
CA TYR A 118 9.43 5.49 -11.04
C TYR A 118 9.88 5.69 -12.49
N GLN A 119 11.05 6.30 -12.71
CA GLN A 119 11.53 6.60 -14.05
C GLN A 119 11.77 5.34 -14.87
N ARG A 120 12.42 4.35 -14.25
CA ARG A 120 12.67 3.05 -14.90
C ARG A 120 11.38 2.29 -15.17
N GLY A 121 10.43 2.33 -14.23
CA GLY A 121 9.11 1.73 -14.39
C GLY A 121 8.33 2.36 -15.55
N MET A 122 8.35 3.69 -15.67
CA MET A 122 7.72 4.42 -16.78
C MET A 122 8.29 4.04 -18.14
N GLU A 123 9.62 3.93 -18.25
CA GLU A 123 10.28 3.52 -19.51
C GLU A 123 9.87 2.11 -19.94
N ILE A 124 9.83 1.16 -19.01
CA ILE A 124 9.40 -0.22 -19.26
C ILE A 124 7.92 -0.25 -19.64
N LEU A 125 7.09 0.51 -18.91
CA LEU A 125 5.66 0.55 -19.15
C LEU A 125 5.33 1.17 -20.52
N GLN A 126 6.06 2.21 -20.94
CA GLN A 126 5.91 2.81 -22.26
C GLN A 126 6.23 1.81 -23.38
N GLN A 127 7.35 1.08 -23.25
CA GLN A 127 7.71 0.03 -24.24
C GLN A 127 6.67 -1.11 -24.28
N THR A 128 6.07 -1.42 -23.15
CA THR A 128 5.02 -2.42 -23.03
C THR A 128 3.74 -1.92 -23.67
N ALA A 129 3.38 -0.67 -23.43
CA ALA A 129 2.22 0.00 -24.02
C ALA A 129 2.28 0.02 -25.55
N ASP A 130 3.44 0.37 -26.11
CA ASP A 130 3.68 0.38 -27.57
C ASP A 130 3.44 -1.00 -28.19
N LYS A 131 3.89 -2.06 -27.53
CA LYS A 131 3.70 -3.46 -27.98
C LYS A 131 2.25 -3.95 -27.84
N MET A 132 1.51 -3.41 -26.89
CA MET A 132 0.13 -3.80 -26.59
C MET A 132 -0.92 -2.93 -27.29
N GLY A 133 -0.50 -1.84 -27.92
CA GLY A 133 -1.41 -0.87 -28.53
C GLY A 133 -2.26 -0.12 -27.51
N ALA A 134 -1.69 0.20 -26.35
CA ALA A 134 -2.33 0.99 -25.32
C ALA A 134 -2.61 2.42 -25.79
N SER A 135 -3.63 3.04 -25.21
CA SER A 135 -4.02 4.40 -25.59
C SER A 135 -3.10 5.46 -24.97
N GLU A 136 -2.66 5.23 -23.73
CA GLU A 136 -1.89 6.20 -22.96
C GLU A 136 -1.11 5.51 -21.82
N VAL A 137 0.05 6.09 -21.49
CA VAL A 137 0.78 5.79 -20.25
C VAL A 137 0.95 7.08 -19.47
N SER A 138 0.65 7.04 -18.19
CA SER A 138 0.79 8.16 -17.27
C SER A 138 1.34 7.71 -15.92
N GLY A 139 1.79 8.66 -15.11
CA GLY A 139 2.26 8.36 -13.77
C GLY A 139 2.37 9.60 -12.89
N ASP A 140 2.39 9.39 -11.58
CA ASP A 140 2.60 10.44 -10.59
C ASP A 140 3.55 9.94 -9.50
N ALA A 141 4.65 10.68 -9.30
CA ALA A 141 5.63 10.42 -8.24
C ALA A 141 5.40 11.28 -6.99
N ARG A 142 4.36 12.13 -6.98
CA ARG A 142 4.02 13.01 -5.87
C ARG A 142 2.80 12.50 -5.11
N ILE A 143 2.84 11.25 -4.75
CA ILE A 143 1.78 10.59 -4.00
C ILE A 143 2.29 10.14 -2.64
N VAL A 144 1.36 9.95 -1.72
CA VAL A 144 1.59 9.30 -0.43
C VAL A 144 0.49 8.27 -0.19
N LYS A 145 0.90 7.11 0.30
CA LYS A 145 -0.02 6.07 0.76
C LYS A 145 -0.22 6.20 2.26
N ILE A 146 -1.47 6.33 2.70
CA ILE A 146 -1.87 6.34 4.11
C ILE A 146 -2.66 5.07 4.38
N SER A 147 -2.31 4.38 5.46
CA SER A 147 -2.93 3.11 5.82
C SER A 147 -3.41 3.12 7.26
N LEU A 148 -4.69 2.85 7.47
CA LEU A 148 -5.24 2.47 8.78
C LEU A 148 -5.03 0.97 8.96
N VAL A 149 -4.49 0.59 10.10
CA VAL A 149 -4.28 -0.82 10.48
C VAL A 149 -5.09 -1.13 11.73
N GLY A 150 -5.78 -2.26 11.72
CA GLY A 150 -6.58 -2.70 12.86
C GLY A 150 -7.14 -4.10 12.66
N VAL A 151 -7.83 -4.61 13.68
CA VAL A 151 -8.47 -5.92 13.64
C VAL A 151 -9.92 -5.75 13.24
N GLY A 152 -10.41 -6.59 12.31
CA GLY A 152 -11.81 -6.58 11.91
C GLY A 152 -12.24 -5.38 11.07
N MET A 153 -11.34 -4.74 10.35
CA MET A 153 -11.63 -3.61 9.47
C MET A 153 -12.79 -3.89 8.49
N ARG A 154 -12.90 -5.13 8.02
CA ARG A 154 -13.95 -5.56 7.11
C ARG A 154 -15.28 -5.80 7.79
N SER A 155 -15.29 -6.23 9.05
CA SER A 155 -16.49 -6.57 9.80
C SER A 155 -17.13 -5.37 10.50
N HIS A 156 -16.44 -4.24 10.60
CA HIS A 156 -16.96 -3.02 11.22
C HIS A 156 -17.34 -2.01 10.14
N ALA A 157 -18.62 -2.02 9.77
CA ALA A 157 -19.16 -1.02 8.86
C ALA A 157 -18.94 0.39 9.43
N GLY A 158 -18.41 1.28 8.60
CA GLY A 158 -18.23 2.69 8.95
C GLY A 158 -16.79 3.15 9.11
N ILE A 159 -15.80 2.29 9.37
CA ILE A 159 -14.39 2.73 9.49
C ILE A 159 -13.91 3.39 8.20
N ALA A 160 -14.16 2.75 7.06
CA ALA A 160 -13.83 3.31 5.75
C ALA A 160 -14.56 4.63 5.50
N SER A 161 -15.88 4.67 5.80
CA SER A 161 -16.68 5.87 5.63
C SER A 161 -16.20 7.02 6.51
N SER A 162 -15.84 6.76 7.76
CA SER A 162 -15.29 7.76 8.66
C SER A 162 -13.95 8.32 8.18
N MET A 163 -13.06 7.44 7.67
CA MET A 163 -11.81 7.87 7.05
C MET A 163 -12.07 8.78 5.84
N PHE A 164 -12.98 8.37 4.96
CA PHE A 164 -13.28 9.12 3.74
C PHE A 164 -13.97 10.45 4.06
N GLU A 165 -14.87 10.47 5.05
CA GLU A 165 -15.51 11.69 5.54
C GLU A 165 -14.49 12.69 6.12
N THR A 166 -13.54 12.18 6.92
CA THR A 166 -12.45 13.01 7.47
C THR A 166 -11.62 13.65 6.35
N LEU A 167 -11.20 12.86 5.36
CA LEU A 167 -10.42 13.36 4.23
C LEU A 167 -11.23 14.37 3.39
N ALA A 168 -12.52 14.11 3.18
CA ALA A 168 -13.40 15.04 2.46
C ALA A 168 -13.58 16.38 3.19
N ASN A 169 -13.75 16.36 4.50
CA ASN A 169 -13.88 17.55 5.33
C ASN A 169 -12.61 18.41 5.31
N GLU A 170 -11.43 17.78 5.18
CA GLU A 170 -10.14 18.46 5.01
C GLU A 170 -9.85 18.83 3.54
N GLY A 171 -10.77 18.59 2.62
CA GLY A 171 -10.60 18.89 1.20
C GLY A 171 -9.54 18.02 0.50
N ILE A 172 -9.28 16.85 1.03
CA ILE A 172 -8.27 15.91 0.51
C ILE A 172 -8.93 14.92 -0.45
N ASN A 173 -8.51 14.95 -1.71
CA ASN A 173 -9.01 14.02 -2.72
C ASN A 173 -8.26 12.70 -2.68
N ILE A 174 -9.00 11.59 -2.74
CA ILE A 174 -8.45 10.23 -2.79
C ILE A 174 -8.26 9.82 -4.24
N GLN A 175 -7.06 9.32 -4.58
CA GLN A 175 -6.71 8.84 -5.92
C GLN A 175 -6.92 7.33 -6.08
N MET A 176 -6.57 6.55 -5.04
CA MET A 176 -6.70 5.10 -5.03
C MET A 176 -7.16 4.62 -3.65
N ILE A 177 -7.87 3.51 -3.62
CA ILE A 177 -8.33 2.86 -2.38
C ILE A 177 -8.00 1.37 -2.48
N SER A 178 -7.47 0.80 -1.39
CA SER A 178 -7.31 -0.65 -1.22
C SER A 178 -7.73 -1.05 0.17
N THR A 179 -8.44 -2.14 0.29
CA THR A 179 -8.94 -2.66 1.56
C THR A 179 -8.60 -4.13 1.74
N SER A 180 -8.32 -4.52 2.98
CA SER A 180 -8.17 -5.92 3.40
C SER A 180 -8.89 -6.15 4.73
N GLU A 181 -8.77 -7.34 5.30
CA GLU A 181 -9.38 -7.67 6.61
C GLU A 181 -8.80 -6.84 7.77
N ILE A 182 -7.55 -6.38 7.62
CA ILE A 182 -6.79 -5.73 8.71
C ILE A 182 -6.29 -4.33 8.34
N LYS A 183 -6.56 -3.84 7.12
CA LYS A 183 -6.10 -2.50 6.70
C LYS A 183 -7.04 -1.86 5.68
N ILE A 184 -7.06 -0.53 5.71
CA ILE A 184 -7.61 0.33 4.67
C ILE A 184 -6.50 1.28 4.25
N SER A 185 -6.13 1.28 2.98
CA SER A 185 -5.11 2.14 2.41
C SER A 185 -5.71 3.09 1.38
N VAL A 186 -5.30 4.34 1.43
CA VAL A 186 -5.62 5.34 0.41
C VAL A 186 -4.35 5.96 -0.13
N VAL A 187 -4.39 6.35 -1.38
CA VAL A 187 -3.37 7.18 -2.02
C VAL A 187 -3.92 8.58 -2.20
N ILE A 188 -3.17 9.58 -1.78
CA ILE A 188 -3.48 11.00 -1.90
C ILE A 188 -2.27 11.76 -2.46
N ASP A 189 -2.47 13.03 -2.83
CA ASP A 189 -1.39 13.93 -3.24
C ASP A 189 -0.46 14.23 -2.06
N GLU A 190 0.85 14.19 -2.29
CA GLU A 190 1.90 14.39 -1.28
C GLU A 190 1.82 15.75 -0.58
N LYS A 191 1.26 16.77 -1.23
CA LYS A 191 1.12 18.13 -0.67
C LYS A 191 0.27 18.19 0.62
N TYR A 192 -0.54 17.15 0.89
CA TYR A 192 -1.38 17.09 2.10
C TYR A 192 -0.66 16.47 3.31
N LEU A 193 0.60 16.16 3.20
CA LEU A 193 1.37 15.54 4.27
C LEU A 193 2.21 16.55 5.08
N GLU A 194 2.01 17.82 4.87
CA GLU A 194 2.69 18.91 5.61
C GLU A 194 2.00 19.22 6.94
#